data_ec519d43ed789d353550d7a3521b08ff
#
_entry.id   ec519d43ed789d353550d7a3521b08ff
#
_cell.length_a   1.000
_cell.length_b   1.000
_cell.length_c   1.000
_cell.angle_alpha   90.00
_cell.angle_beta   90.00
_cell.angle_gamma   90.00
#
_symmetry.space_group_name_H-M   'P 1'
#
loop_
_entity.id
_entity.type
_entity.pdbx_description
1 polymer ?
#
loop_
_entity_poly.entity_id
_entity_poly.type
_entity_poly.pdbx_seq_one_letter_code
_entity_poly.pdbx_strand_id
1 'polypeptide(L)'
;MVCDRDHCIAAAGTPKKEVLERRVTPALEEQIETRRPYFKKAAADPRLPALEGTELCAMAVCPILSNGDINGAVVFAATRSSEVATETEEKLIVAAAGFLSKNIDE
;
A
#
# COMPACT_ATOMS: atom_id res chain seq x y z
N MET A 1 0.91 -1.31 -5.91
CA MET A 1 1.45 0.06 -6.02
C MET A 1 2.58 0.27 -5.03
N VAL A 2 3.50 1.11 -5.40
CA VAL A 2 4.51 1.60 -4.47
C VAL A 2 4.27 3.08 -4.28
N CYS A 3 4.20 3.52 -3.04
CA CYS A 3 3.98 4.92 -2.70
C CYS A 3 5.16 5.44 -1.88
N ASP A 4 5.51 6.72 -2.09
CA ASP A 4 6.32 7.42 -1.11
C ASP A 4 5.39 7.86 0.03
N ARG A 5 5.81 8.79 0.87
CA ARG A 5 4.99 9.20 2.02
C ARG A 5 3.71 9.93 1.61
N ASP A 6 3.66 10.48 0.40
CA ASP A 6 2.58 11.37 -0.02
C ASP A 6 1.84 10.93 -1.28
N HIS A 7 2.54 10.26 -2.21
CA HIS A 7 2.00 9.98 -3.55
C HIS A 7 2.34 8.58 -4.03
N CYS A 8 1.55 8.08 -4.97
CA CYS A 8 1.85 6.86 -5.70
C CYS A 8 2.97 7.15 -6.71
N ILE A 9 4.07 6.40 -6.61
CA ILE A 9 5.25 6.61 -7.47
C ILE A 9 5.47 5.49 -8.48
N ALA A 10 4.85 4.34 -8.28
CA ALA A 10 4.93 3.22 -9.21
C ALA A 10 3.67 2.36 -9.10
N ALA A 11 3.22 1.84 -10.23
CA ALA A 11 2.03 1.01 -10.27
C ALA A 11 2.18 -0.11 -11.30
N ALA A 12 1.58 -1.25 -10.99
CA ALA A 12 1.49 -2.38 -11.91
C ALA A 12 0.09 -2.98 -11.78
N GLY A 13 -0.46 -3.45 -12.89
CA GLY A 13 -1.78 -4.06 -12.90
C GLY A 13 -2.95 -3.07 -12.90
N THR A 14 -2.68 -1.76 -12.88
CA THR A 14 -3.69 -0.71 -12.97
C THR A 14 -3.25 0.32 -14.01
N PRO A 15 -4.18 1.10 -14.60
CA PRO A 15 -3.79 2.16 -15.54
C PRO A 15 -2.92 3.19 -14.85
N LYS A 16 -1.67 3.28 -15.27
CA LYS A 16 -0.68 4.19 -14.65
C LYS A 16 -1.13 5.65 -14.65
N LYS A 17 -1.79 6.07 -15.74
CA LYS A 17 -2.27 7.46 -15.86
C LYS A 17 -3.27 7.85 -14.79
N GLU A 18 -4.00 6.88 -14.26
CA GLU A 18 -5.03 7.14 -13.26
C GLU A 18 -4.50 7.14 -11.84
N VAL A 19 -3.34 6.50 -11.60
CA VAL A 19 -2.84 6.30 -10.24
C VAL A 19 -1.53 7.00 -9.93
N LEU A 20 -0.63 7.14 -10.93
CA LEU A 20 0.66 7.78 -10.70
C LEU A 20 0.50 9.23 -10.25
N GLU A 21 1.28 9.60 -9.25
CA GLU A 21 1.28 10.93 -8.65
C GLU A 21 -0.01 11.30 -7.92
N ARG A 22 -0.98 10.41 -7.86
CA ARG A 22 -2.14 10.62 -7.00
C ARG A 22 -1.69 10.61 -5.53
N ARG A 23 -2.28 11.50 -4.77
CA ARG A 23 -1.97 11.60 -3.35
C ARG A 23 -2.62 10.45 -2.59
N VAL A 24 -1.90 9.89 -1.62
CA VAL A 24 -2.48 8.90 -0.72
C VAL A 24 -3.54 9.56 0.15
N THR A 25 -4.58 8.79 0.50
CA THR A 25 -5.64 9.32 1.37
C THR A 25 -5.11 9.52 2.78
N PRO A 26 -5.72 10.42 3.57
CA PRO A 26 -5.36 10.54 4.98
C PRO A 26 -5.47 9.22 5.75
N ALA A 27 -6.45 8.39 5.41
CA ALA A 27 -6.62 7.09 6.05
C ALA A 27 -5.43 6.15 5.77
N LEU A 28 -4.96 6.12 4.52
CA LEU A 28 -3.79 5.31 4.17
C LEU A 28 -2.52 5.86 4.81
N GLU A 29 -2.35 7.18 4.80
CA GLU A 29 -1.22 7.83 5.43
C GLU A 29 -1.14 7.48 6.92
N GLU A 30 -2.26 7.53 7.62
CA GLU A 30 -2.34 7.15 9.02
C GLU A 30 -1.94 5.70 9.23
N GLN A 31 -2.39 4.79 8.37
CA GLN A 31 -2.03 3.38 8.44
C GLN A 31 -0.52 3.19 8.23
N ILE A 32 0.07 3.89 7.27
CA ILE A 32 1.50 3.81 7.01
C ILE A 32 2.30 4.30 8.23
N GLU A 33 1.84 5.33 8.89
CA GLU A 33 2.52 5.89 10.06
C GLU A 33 2.52 4.95 11.27
N THR A 34 1.64 3.95 11.30
CA THR A 34 1.67 2.94 12.38
C THR A 34 2.92 2.06 12.31
N ARG A 35 3.63 2.05 11.19
CA ARG A 35 4.77 1.19 10.90
C ARG A 35 4.43 -0.30 10.94
N ARG A 36 3.15 -0.64 10.85
CA ARG A 36 2.66 -2.03 10.88
C ARG A 36 2.01 -2.40 9.56
N PRO A 37 2.18 -3.65 9.10
CA PRO A 37 1.44 -4.13 7.94
C PRO A 37 -0.06 -4.13 8.22
N TYR A 38 -0.84 -3.88 7.19
CA TYR A 38 -2.29 -3.98 7.22
C TYR A 38 -2.76 -5.01 6.20
N PHE A 39 -3.68 -5.87 6.60
CA PHE A 39 -4.28 -6.87 5.70
C PHE A 39 -5.78 -6.91 5.92
N LYS A 40 -6.53 -6.73 4.84
CA LYS A 40 -7.97 -6.90 4.87
C LYS A 40 -8.27 -8.38 4.83
N LYS A 41 -8.79 -8.94 5.92
CA LYS A 41 -8.98 -10.39 6.07
C LYS A 41 -10.40 -10.87 5.82
N ALA A 42 -11.38 -9.98 5.89
CA ALA A 42 -12.78 -10.32 5.66
C ALA A 42 -13.44 -9.24 4.80
N ALA A 43 -14.38 -9.66 3.95
CA ALA A 43 -15.11 -8.72 3.09
C ALA A 43 -15.85 -7.65 3.89
N ALA A 44 -16.26 -7.97 5.11
CA ALA A 44 -16.95 -7.03 6.00
C ALA A 44 -16.03 -6.06 6.73
N ASP A 45 -14.71 -6.24 6.62
CA ASP A 45 -13.77 -5.30 7.24
C ASP A 45 -13.93 -3.90 6.63
N PRO A 46 -13.68 -2.83 7.42
CA PRO A 46 -13.80 -1.47 6.91
C PRO A 46 -12.93 -1.25 5.68
N ARG A 47 -13.43 -0.45 4.75
CA ARG A 47 -12.65 -0.07 3.56
C ARG A 47 -11.54 0.90 3.96
N LEU A 48 -10.37 0.71 3.38
CA LEU A 48 -9.25 1.62 3.53
C LEU A 48 -8.98 2.28 2.18
N PRO A 49 -9.51 3.49 1.92
CA PRO A 49 -9.25 4.18 0.65
C PRO A 49 -7.76 4.38 0.44
N ALA A 50 -7.27 4.15 -0.77
CA ALA A 50 -5.84 4.21 -1.05
C ALA A 50 -5.38 5.55 -1.63
N LEU A 51 -5.95 5.96 -2.74
CA LEU A 51 -5.54 7.18 -3.45
C LEU A 51 -6.70 8.13 -3.63
N GLU A 52 -6.46 9.42 -3.40
CA GLU A 52 -7.45 10.46 -3.60
C GLU A 52 -7.89 10.52 -5.07
N GLY A 53 -9.18 10.71 -5.29
CA GLY A 53 -9.76 10.79 -6.63
C GLY A 53 -9.93 9.45 -7.32
N THR A 54 -9.71 8.34 -6.63
CA THR A 54 -9.92 6.99 -7.18
C THR A 54 -10.85 6.19 -6.28
N GLU A 55 -11.38 5.09 -6.81
CA GLU A 55 -12.19 4.15 -6.04
C GLU A 55 -11.35 3.02 -5.43
N LEU A 56 -10.03 3.08 -5.60
CA LEU A 56 -9.13 2.04 -5.11
C LEU A 56 -9.11 2.00 -3.59
N CYS A 57 -9.18 0.79 -3.06
CA CYS A 57 -9.05 0.52 -1.63
C CYS A 57 -7.89 -0.43 -1.40
N ALA A 58 -7.19 -0.25 -0.29
CA ALA A 58 -6.08 -1.12 0.06
C ALA A 58 -6.58 -2.45 0.58
N MET A 59 -6.08 -3.55 0.01
CA MET A 59 -6.26 -4.90 0.54
C MET A 59 -5.11 -5.25 1.47
N ALA A 60 -3.93 -4.78 1.15
CA ALA A 60 -2.73 -5.02 1.94
C ALA A 60 -1.82 -3.80 1.84
N VAL A 61 -1.21 -3.44 2.95
CA VAL A 61 -0.25 -2.34 3.03
C VAL A 61 0.94 -2.81 3.85
N CYS A 62 2.15 -2.62 3.34
CA CYS A 62 3.34 -2.88 4.12
C CYS A 62 4.28 -1.67 4.03
N PRO A 63 4.54 -1.00 5.14
CA PRO A 63 5.44 0.15 5.13
C PRO A 63 6.86 -0.24 4.73
N ILE A 64 7.53 0.64 4.01
CA ILE A 64 8.95 0.51 3.67
C ILE A 64 9.73 1.30 4.69
N LEU A 65 10.47 0.59 5.55
CA LEU A 65 11.22 1.21 6.63
C LEU A 65 12.71 1.16 6.34
N SER A 66 13.42 2.23 6.69
CA SER A 66 14.86 2.31 6.58
C SER A 66 15.38 2.96 7.86
N ASN A 67 16.17 2.22 8.64
CA ASN A 67 16.68 2.67 9.94
C ASN A 67 15.57 3.17 10.88
N GLY A 68 14.40 2.54 10.81
CA GLY A 68 13.23 2.93 11.61
C GLY A 68 12.41 4.07 11.02
N ASP A 69 12.88 4.72 9.97
CA ASP A 69 12.15 5.81 9.31
C ASP A 69 11.26 5.27 8.20
N ILE A 70 10.11 5.89 8.02
CA ILE A 70 9.16 5.53 6.97
C ILE A 70 9.59 6.20 5.66
N ASN A 71 9.86 5.38 4.63
CA ASN A 71 10.20 5.89 3.30
C ASN A 71 9.02 5.80 2.32
N GLY A 72 8.01 5.02 2.66
CA GLY A 72 6.83 4.83 1.84
C GLY A 72 6.15 3.52 2.18
N ALA A 73 5.44 2.95 1.20
CA ALA A 73 4.74 1.69 1.40
C ALA A 73 4.52 0.97 0.08
N VAL A 74 4.41 -0.35 0.17
CA VAL A 74 3.87 -1.19 -0.90
C VAL A 74 2.39 -1.40 -0.58
N VAL A 75 1.52 -1.21 -1.56
CA VAL A 75 0.08 -1.33 -1.40
C VAL A 75 -0.49 -2.24 -2.48
N PHE A 76 -1.22 -3.26 -2.08
CA PHE A 76 -2.04 -4.05 -2.98
C PHE A 76 -3.45 -3.50 -2.90
N ALA A 77 -3.97 -3.03 -4.00
CA ALA A 77 -5.26 -2.33 -4.05
C ALA A 77 -6.27 -3.05 -4.94
N ALA A 78 -7.54 -2.83 -4.64
CA ALA A 78 -8.65 -3.38 -5.41
C ALA A 78 -9.75 -2.34 -5.52
N THR A 79 -10.57 -2.47 -6.58
CA THR A 79 -11.74 -1.62 -6.76
C THR A 79 -12.96 -2.18 -6.03
N ARG A 80 -12.99 -3.48 -5.78
CA ARG A 80 -14.11 -4.13 -5.09
C ARG A 80 -13.87 -4.18 -3.60
N SER A 81 -14.84 -3.71 -2.84
CA SER A 81 -14.75 -3.71 -1.38
C SER A 81 -14.80 -5.12 -0.77
N SER A 82 -15.27 -6.11 -1.54
CA SER A 82 -15.32 -7.50 -1.08
C SER A 82 -14.00 -8.24 -1.22
N GLU A 83 -13.04 -7.71 -1.97
CA GLU A 83 -11.75 -8.35 -2.13
C GLU A 83 -10.92 -8.27 -0.85
N VAL A 84 -10.25 -9.37 -0.55
CA VAL A 84 -9.42 -9.49 0.66
C VAL A 84 -8.03 -9.98 0.28
N ALA A 85 -7.05 -9.70 1.14
CA ALA A 85 -5.69 -10.19 0.93
C ALA A 85 -5.64 -11.70 1.20
N THR A 86 -5.01 -12.43 0.26
CA THR A 86 -4.74 -13.85 0.46
C THR A 86 -3.44 -14.01 1.25
N GLU A 87 -3.24 -15.20 1.82
CA GLU A 87 -2.00 -15.50 2.53
C GLU A 87 -0.78 -15.32 1.63
N THR A 88 -0.88 -15.71 0.36
CA THR A 88 0.20 -15.51 -0.60
C THR A 88 0.49 -14.03 -0.81
N GLU A 89 -0.53 -13.20 -0.94
CA GLU A 89 -0.37 -11.75 -1.09
C GLU A 89 0.25 -11.13 0.17
N GLU A 90 -0.13 -11.59 1.35
CA GLU A 90 0.48 -11.11 2.59
C GLU A 90 2.00 -11.36 2.59
N LYS A 91 2.42 -12.54 2.20
CA LYS A 91 3.84 -12.91 2.13
C LYS A 91 4.58 -12.11 1.07
N LEU A 92 3.96 -11.94 -0.10
CA LEU A 92 4.56 -11.20 -1.20
C LEU A 92 4.78 -9.73 -0.85
N ILE A 93 3.81 -9.09 -0.21
CA ILE A 93 3.93 -7.66 0.08
C ILE A 93 5.00 -7.41 1.15
N VAL A 94 5.11 -8.28 2.14
CA VAL A 94 6.15 -8.17 3.17
C VAL A 94 7.54 -8.36 2.54
N ALA A 95 7.69 -9.34 1.65
CA ALA A 95 8.94 -9.57 0.95
C ALA A 95 9.33 -8.40 0.06
N ALA A 96 8.36 -7.82 -0.67
CA ALA A 96 8.61 -6.68 -1.54
C ALA A 96 9.04 -5.45 -0.74
N ALA A 97 8.38 -5.16 0.36
CA ALA A 97 8.72 -4.03 1.23
C ALA A 97 10.12 -4.22 1.83
N GLY A 98 10.46 -5.43 2.25
CA GLY A 98 11.78 -5.74 2.77
C GLY A 98 12.88 -5.55 1.74
N PHE A 99 12.63 -5.98 0.50
CA PHE A 99 13.57 -5.79 -0.59
C PHE A 99 13.80 -4.30 -0.88
N LEU A 100 12.74 -3.53 -0.97
CA LEU A 100 12.85 -2.10 -1.22
C LEU A 100 13.54 -1.36 -0.08
N SER A 101 13.30 -1.78 1.15
CA SER A 101 13.99 -1.22 2.32
C SER A 101 15.51 -1.41 2.21
N LYS A 102 15.96 -2.58 1.81
CA LYS A 102 17.40 -2.84 1.63
C LYS A 102 18.00 -1.98 0.54
N ASN A 103 17.30 -1.77 -0.56
CA ASN A 103 17.79 -0.94 -1.64
C ASN A 103 17.94 0.51 -1.24
N ILE A 104 17.10 1.00 -0.34
CA ILE A 104 17.16 2.37 0.16
C ILE A 104 18.35 2.54 1.12
N ASP A 105 18.65 1.51 1.91
CA ASP A 105 19.74 1.53 2.90
C ASP A 105 21.13 1.50 2.26
N GLU A 106 21.19 1.11 1.02
CA GLU A 106 22.44 1.12 0.26
C GLU A 106 22.68 2.50 -0.36
#